data_49aaec5d4804777f5cff55b233c744ef
#
_entry.id   49aaec5d4804777f5cff55b233c744ef
#
_cell.length_a   1.000
_cell.length_b   1.000
_cell.length_c   1.000
_cell.angle_alpha   90.00
_cell.angle_beta   90.00
_cell.angle_gamma   90.00
#
_symmetry.space_group_name_H-M   'P 1'
#
loop_
_entity.id
_entity.type
_entity.pdbx_description
1 polymer ?
#
loop_
_entity_poly.entity_id
_entity_poly.type
_entity_poly.pdbx_seq_one_letter_code
_entity_poly.pdbx_strand_id
1 'polypeptide(L)'
;MVYTQLTNGIGNNLFQYIAGKMLAEYHSQELVTLPPGKNYYGVDELNKIGIKVSHRQLPQSERVNDLNYASYFNKNYSNSNFYVSGYFENYKFFKNNINTIRSWFPQPQNKNDNDLVLHFRAGDRLFYSNEFDSKPQAHNFINAIEQFDFDKLHIVTDMPIWKNITVEELESMKFHVDVPANKRVKVQKSIDYFNSI
;
A
#
# COMPACT_ATOMS: atom_id res chain seq x y z
N MET A 1 15.28 -14.35 -14.59
CA MET A 1 14.16 -14.30 -13.63
C MET A 1 14.04 -12.91 -13.03
N VAL A 2 12.84 -12.49 -12.70
CA VAL A 2 12.60 -11.21 -12.01
C VAL A 2 12.23 -11.51 -10.56
N TYR A 3 13.00 -10.94 -9.63
CA TYR A 3 12.77 -11.04 -8.19
C TYR A 3 12.22 -9.71 -7.69
N THR A 4 11.04 -9.71 -7.09
CA THR A 4 10.46 -8.50 -6.52
C THR A 4 10.44 -8.58 -5.00
N GLN A 5 11.01 -7.58 -4.33
CA GLN A 5 11.01 -7.47 -2.88
C GLN A 5 9.77 -6.74 -2.42
N LEU A 6 8.98 -7.40 -1.61
CA LEU A 6 7.88 -6.75 -0.91
C LEU A 6 8.41 -6.00 0.33
N THR A 7 7.68 -4.98 0.75
CA THR A 7 7.95 -4.20 1.96
C THR A 7 6.75 -4.28 2.90
N ASN A 8 6.55 -3.30 3.76
CA ASN A 8 5.41 -3.25 4.65
C ASN A 8 4.23 -2.50 4.01
N GLY A 9 3.03 -3.00 4.23
CA GLY A 9 1.77 -2.42 3.77
C GLY A 9 1.31 -2.92 2.41
N ILE A 10 0.03 -3.32 2.35
CA ILE A 10 -0.55 -3.95 1.17
C ILE A 10 -0.50 -3.05 -0.08
N GLY A 11 -0.72 -1.74 0.08
CA GLY A 11 -0.67 -0.80 -1.04
C GLY A 11 0.71 -0.76 -1.70
N ASN A 12 1.76 -0.60 -0.92
CA ASN A 12 3.14 -0.61 -1.43
C ASN A 12 3.47 -1.93 -2.10
N ASN A 13 3.04 -3.05 -1.50
CA ASN A 13 3.27 -4.38 -2.07
C ASN A 13 2.58 -4.59 -3.41
N LEU A 14 1.40 -4.00 -3.61
CA LEU A 14 0.73 -4.03 -4.91
C LEU A 14 1.54 -3.31 -5.97
N PHE A 15 2.05 -2.11 -5.70
CA PHE A 15 2.90 -1.38 -6.63
C PHE A 15 4.18 -2.15 -6.96
N GLN A 16 4.83 -2.73 -5.95
CA GLN A 16 6.04 -3.53 -6.10
C GLN A 16 5.79 -4.80 -6.92
N TYR A 17 4.72 -5.52 -6.62
CA TYR A 17 4.31 -6.69 -7.40
C TYR A 17 4.01 -6.33 -8.86
N ILE A 18 3.24 -5.28 -9.09
CA ILE A 18 2.88 -4.82 -10.44
C ILE A 18 4.14 -4.46 -11.22
N ALA A 19 5.08 -3.72 -10.62
CA ALA A 19 6.33 -3.36 -11.26
C ALA A 19 7.15 -4.62 -11.63
N GLY A 20 7.30 -5.54 -10.70
CA GLY A 20 7.99 -6.81 -10.96
C GLY A 20 7.32 -7.63 -12.04
N LYS A 21 5.98 -7.74 -12.02
CA LYS A 21 5.21 -8.52 -13.00
C LYS A 21 5.28 -7.92 -14.39
N MET A 22 5.15 -6.60 -14.53
CA MET A 22 5.32 -5.93 -15.82
C MET A 22 6.70 -6.18 -16.42
N LEU A 23 7.75 -6.08 -15.61
CA LEU A 23 9.11 -6.34 -16.07
C LEU A 23 9.30 -7.80 -16.48
N ALA A 24 8.75 -8.72 -15.70
CA ALA A 24 8.81 -10.15 -15.99
C ALA A 24 8.10 -10.51 -17.30
N GLU A 25 6.89 -9.99 -17.52
CA GLU A 25 6.14 -10.20 -18.75
C GLU A 25 6.86 -9.59 -19.97
N TYR A 26 7.39 -8.38 -19.82
CA TYR A 26 8.14 -7.72 -20.90
C TYR A 26 9.35 -8.53 -21.37
N HIS A 27 10.08 -9.13 -20.43
CA HIS A 27 11.26 -9.95 -20.74
C HIS A 27 10.95 -11.46 -20.89
N SER A 28 9.68 -11.87 -20.86
CA SER A 28 9.25 -13.27 -20.91
C SER A 28 9.95 -14.12 -19.84
N GLN A 29 10.08 -13.59 -18.64
CA GLN A 29 10.74 -14.21 -17.49
C GLN A 29 9.76 -14.58 -16.38
N GLU A 30 10.15 -15.55 -15.53
CA GLU A 30 9.41 -15.89 -14.32
C GLU A 30 9.54 -14.78 -13.29
N LEU A 31 8.40 -14.43 -12.65
CA LEU A 31 8.37 -13.54 -11.48
C LEU A 31 8.49 -14.35 -10.20
N VAL A 32 9.39 -13.97 -9.32
CA VAL A 32 9.53 -14.46 -7.96
C VAL A 32 9.28 -13.32 -6.99
N THR A 33 8.20 -13.42 -6.22
CA THR A 33 7.86 -12.42 -5.19
C THR A 33 8.49 -12.83 -3.87
N LEU A 34 9.45 -12.05 -3.39
CA LEU A 34 10.15 -12.30 -2.14
C LEU A 34 9.37 -11.73 -0.96
N PRO A 35 9.39 -12.42 0.21
CA PRO A 35 8.70 -11.94 1.38
C PRO A 35 9.30 -10.62 1.85
N PRO A 36 8.50 -9.77 2.46
CA PRO A 36 9.04 -8.62 3.19
C PRO A 36 9.90 -9.11 4.36
N GLY A 37 10.73 -8.20 4.87
CA GLY A 37 11.60 -8.49 5.99
C GLY A 37 10.84 -8.92 7.26
N LYS A 38 11.54 -9.06 8.37
CA LYS A 38 10.94 -9.39 9.67
C LYS A 38 9.80 -8.41 10.02
N ASN A 39 8.70 -8.92 10.56
CA ASN A 39 7.52 -8.17 11.01
C ASN A 39 6.52 -7.78 9.92
N TYR A 40 6.35 -8.56 8.89
CA TYR A 40 5.38 -8.30 7.86
C TYR A 40 3.97 -8.79 8.21
N TYR A 41 3.03 -7.88 8.01
CA TYR A 41 1.60 -8.16 8.09
C TYR A 41 1.01 -8.08 6.68
N GLY A 42 0.17 -9.04 6.28
CA GLY A 42 -0.56 -8.96 5.02
C GLY A 42 -0.15 -9.95 3.93
N VAL A 43 0.65 -10.98 4.24
CA VAL A 43 0.91 -12.09 3.28
C VAL A 43 -0.38 -12.83 2.96
N ASP A 44 -1.24 -13.02 3.95
CA ASP A 44 -2.52 -13.71 3.76
C ASP A 44 -3.46 -12.91 2.86
N GLU A 45 -3.48 -11.59 2.99
CA GLU A 45 -4.24 -10.68 2.13
C GLU A 45 -3.71 -10.72 0.68
N LEU A 46 -2.40 -10.77 0.50
CA LEU A 46 -1.80 -10.92 -0.83
C LEU A 46 -2.15 -12.27 -1.47
N ASN A 47 -2.14 -13.33 -0.69
CA ASN A 47 -2.53 -14.66 -1.15
C ASN A 47 -4.00 -14.69 -1.63
N LYS A 48 -4.91 -13.99 -0.94
CA LYS A 48 -6.33 -13.88 -1.33
C LYS A 48 -6.53 -13.23 -2.70
N ILE A 49 -5.63 -12.35 -3.11
CA ILE A 49 -5.65 -11.70 -4.43
C ILE A 49 -4.72 -12.36 -5.45
N GLY A 50 -4.19 -13.55 -5.13
CA GLY A 50 -3.41 -14.38 -6.06
C GLY A 50 -1.91 -14.08 -6.09
N ILE A 51 -1.39 -13.23 -5.20
CA ILE A 51 0.03 -12.94 -5.11
C ILE A 51 0.69 -13.95 -4.17
N LYS A 52 1.44 -14.89 -4.74
CA LYS A 52 2.16 -15.92 -3.98
C LYS A 52 3.55 -15.44 -3.61
N VAL A 53 3.88 -15.52 -2.33
CA VAL A 53 5.21 -15.17 -1.80
C VAL A 53 6.10 -16.41 -1.76
N SER A 54 7.35 -16.26 -2.17
CA SER A 54 8.34 -17.33 -2.26
C SER A 54 9.54 -17.02 -1.36
N HIS A 55 10.00 -18.02 -0.61
CA HIS A 55 11.20 -17.93 0.22
C HIS A 55 12.49 -18.32 -0.53
N ARG A 56 12.50 -18.23 -1.87
CA ARG A 56 13.72 -18.45 -2.66
C ARG A 56 14.80 -17.44 -2.28
N GLN A 57 16.05 -17.88 -2.27
CA GLN A 57 17.18 -16.98 -2.11
C GLN A 57 17.33 -16.10 -3.36
N LEU A 58 17.68 -14.84 -3.13
CA LEU A 58 17.99 -13.90 -4.20
C LEU A 58 19.37 -14.24 -4.77
N PRO A 59 19.49 -14.62 -6.07
CA PRO A 59 20.78 -14.80 -6.71
C PRO A 59 21.43 -13.47 -7.02
N GLN A 60 22.65 -13.50 -7.56
CA GLN A 60 23.25 -12.31 -8.13
C GLN A 60 22.32 -11.73 -9.22
N SER A 61 21.93 -10.48 -9.05
CA SER A 61 20.89 -9.83 -9.85
C SER A 61 21.21 -8.36 -10.07
N GLU A 62 20.77 -7.84 -11.21
CA GLU A 62 20.83 -6.41 -11.50
C GLU A 62 19.71 -5.69 -10.76
N ARG A 63 20.04 -4.62 -10.04
CA ARG A 63 19.07 -3.89 -9.21
C ARG A 63 18.26 -2.90 -10.04
N VAL A 64 16.96 -3.06 -9.98
CA VAL A 64 15.95 -2.19 -10.59
C VAL A 64 15.19 -1.45 -9.51
N ASN A 65 15.16 -0.13 -9.60
CA ASN A 65 14.48 0.74 -8.64
C ASN A 65 13.67 1.83 -9.37
N ASP A 66 12.99 2.70 -8.62
CA ASP A 66 12.15 3.76 -9.17
C ASP A 66 12.86 4.67 -10.19
N LEU A 67 14.16 4.92 -10.00
CA LEU A 67 14.93 5.84 -10.84
C LEU A 67 15.32 5.24 -12.19
N ASN A 68 15.57 3.94 -12.24
CA ASN A 68 16.06 3.28 -13.45
C ASN A 68 15.03 2.34 -14.12
N TYR A 69 13.86 2.14 -13.51
CA TYR A 69 12.84 1.19 -13.95
C TYR A 69 12.50 1.31 -15.43
N ALA A 70 12.22 2.53 -15.90
CA ALA A 70 11.81 2.75 -17.27
C ALA A 70 12.88 2.34 -18.31
N SER A 71 14.16 2.41 -17.95
CA SER A 71 15.25 2.07 -18.87
C SER A 71 15.32 0.58 -19.21
N TYR A 72 14.72 -0.27 -18.38
CA TYR A 72 14.73 -1.72 -18.58
C TYR A 72 13.74 -2.22 -19.64
N PHE A 73 12.82 -1.39 -20.08
CA PHE A 73 11.87 -1.72 -21.15
C PHE A 73 12.42 -1.45 -22.56
N ASN A 74 13.63 -0.94 -22.72
CA ASN A 74 14.22 -0.59 -24.03
C ASN A 74 15.39 -1.51 -24.43
N LYS A 75 15.71 -2.52 -23.61
CA LYS A 75 16.87 -3.39 -23.85
C LYS A 75 16.45 -4.86 -23.74
N ASN A 76 17.14 -5.70 -24.48
CA ASN A 76 16.95 -7.14 -24.37
C ASN A 76 17.89 -7.70 -23.27
N TYR A 77 17.29 -8.26 -22.23
CA TYR A 77 17.97 -8.82 -21.06
C TYR A 77 17.60 -10.30 -20.83
N SER A 78 17.46 -11.08 -21.89
CA SER A 78 16.96 -12.46 -21.84
C SER A 78 17.67 -13.37 -20.82
N ASN A 79 18.92 -13.08 -20.50
CA ASN A 79 19.75 -13.94 -19.62
C ASN A 79 20.09 -13.31 -18.25
N SER A 80 19.54 -12.15 -17.93
CA SER A 80 19.82 -11.45 -16.67
C SER A 80 18.78 -11.76 -15.62
N ASN A 81 19.20 -11.85 -14.36
CA ASN A 81 18.29 -11.79 -13.23
C ASN A 81 18.12 -10.33 -12.79
N PHE A 82 16.89 -9.95 -12.48
CA PHE A 82 16.56 -8.62 -11.98
C PHE A 82 16.09 -8.69 -10.54
N TYR A 83 16.52 -7.73 -9.74
CA TYR A 83 16.04 -7.51 -8.39
C TYR A 83 15.30 -6.16 -8.33
N VAL A 84 13.97 -6.22 -8.34
CA VAL A 84 13.08 -5.07 -8.30
C VAL A 84 12.90 -4.67 -6.84
N SER A 85 13.43 -3.50 -6.47
CA SER A 85 13.49 -3.00 -5.09
C SER A 85 13.28 -1.48 -5.06
N GLY A 86 12.08 -1.05 -4.80
CA GLY A 86 11.62 0.34 -4.72
C GLY A 86 10.17 0.37 -4.29
N TYR A 87 9.53 1.53 -4.29
CA TYR A 87 8.10 1.68 -3.98
C TYR A 87 7.22 1.68 -5.22
N PHE A 88 7.72 2.21 -6.33
CA PHE A 88 7.03 2.26 -7.64
C PHE A 88 5.66 2.95 -7.61
N GLU A 89 5.45 3.88 -6.69
CA GLU A 89 4.17 4.59 -6.51
C GLU A 89 3.88 5.61 -7.62
N ASN A 90 4.70 5.67 -8.67
CA ASN A 90 4.50 6.58 -9.77
C ASN A 90 3.50 6.01 -10.78
N TYR A 91 2.29 6.53 -10.77
CA TYR A 91 1.22 6.17 -11.71
C TYR A 91 1.65 6.16 -13.19
N LYS A 92 2.59 7.03 -13.59
CA LYS A 92 3.06 7.11 -14.98
C LYS A 92 3.67 5.80 -15.49
N PHE A 93 4.20 4.96 -14.61
CA PHE A 93 4.72 3.64 -15.00
C PHE A 93 3.61 2.69 -15.48
N PHE A 94 2.40 2.87 -15.00
CA PHE A 94 1.34 1.88 -15.12
C PHE A 94 0.17 2.29 -16.01
N LYS A 95 -0.05 3.59 -16.22
CA LYS A 95 -1.26 4.13 -16.87
C LYS A 95 -1.58 3.51 -18.23
N ASN A 96 -0.56 3.22 -19.02
CA ASN A 96 -0.74 2.66 -20.37
C ASN A 96 -1.06 1.16 -20.36
N ASN A 97 -0.87 0.49 -19.21
CA ASN A 97 -1.07 -0.94 -19.03
C ASN A 97 -2.19 -1.27 -18.04
N ILE A 98 -3.03 -0.29 -17.69
CA ILE A 98 -4.02 -0.44 -16.61
C ILE A 98 -4.99 -1.60 -16.83
N ASN A 99 -5.41 -1.86 -18.07
CA ASN A 99 -6.31 -2.96 -18.40
C ASN A 99 -5.63 -4.33 -18.21
N THR A 100 -4.37 -4.45 -18.63
CA THR A 100 -3.56 -5.65 -18.40
C THR A 100 -3.37 -5.87 -16.90
N ILE A 101 -3.00 -4.82 -16.16
CA ILE A 101 -2.82 -4.88 -14.70
C ILE A 101 -4.11 -5.34 -14.01
N ARG A 102 -5.26 -4.78 -14.38
CA ARG A 102 -6.56 -5.17 -13.82
C ARG A 102 -6.88 -6.65 -14.05
N SER A 103 -6.49 -7.20 -15.19
CA SER A 103 -6.75 -8.61 -15.51
C SER A 103 -5.97 -9.59 -14.62
N TRP A 104 -4.93 -9.16 -13.93
CA TRP A 104 -4.15 -10.02 -13.02
C TRP A 104 -4.82 -10.25 -11.67
N PHE A 105 -5.82 -9.45 -11.34
CA PHE A 105 -6.49 -9.49 -10.04
C PHE A 105 -7.93 -9.98 -10.16
N PRO A 106 -8.47 -10.61 -9.09
CA PRO A 106 -9.88 -10.95 -9.05
C PRO A 106 -10.74 -9.70 -9.32
N GLN A 107 -11.69 -9.84 -10.20
CA GLN A 107 -12.66 -8.76 -10.45
C GLN A 107 -13.76 -8.79 -9.38
N PRO A 108 -14.23 -7.63 -8.91
CA PRO A 108 -15.34 -7.58 -7.97
C PRO A 108 -16.59 -8.20 -8.58
N GLN A 109 -17.24 -9.09 -7.82
CA GLN A 109 -18.44 -9.80 -8.30
C GLN A 109 -19.69 -8.90 -8.31
N ASN A 110 -19.72 -7.90 -7.42
CA ASN A 110 -20.82 -6.94 -7.32
C ASN A 110 -20.25 -5.54 -7.45
N LYS A 111 -20.53 -4.91 -8.58
CA LYS A 111 -20.11 -3.54 -8.84
C LYS A 111 -21.37 -2.67 -8.84
N ASN A 112 -21.51 -1.80 -7.85
CA ASN A 112 -22.46 -0.70 -7.92
C ASN A 112 -21.66 0.54 -8.31
N ASP A 113 -21.89 1.03 -9.53
CA ASP A 113 -21.10 2.10 -10.13
C ASP A 113 -21.38 3.47 -9.48
N ASN A 114 -22.43 3.57 -8.67
CA ASN A 114 -22.82 4.81 -8.01
C ASN A 114 -22.51 4.82 -6.50
N ASP A 115 -21.76 3.84 -5.99
CA ASP A 115 -21.30 3.85 -4.61
C ASP A 115 -20.00 4.66 -4.50
N LEU A 116 -19.93 5.56 -3.52
CA LEU A 116 -18.72 6.31 -3.20
C LEU A 116 -17.91 5.55 -2.14
N VAL A 117 -16.62 5.38 -2.40
CA VAL A 117 -15.68 4.79 -1.45
C VAL A 117 -14.74 5.86 -0.93
N LEU A 118 -14.81 6.13 0.37
CA LEU A 118 -13.86 6.96 1.08
C LEU A 118 -12.82 6.08 1.76
N HIS A 119 -11.56 6.16 1.34
CA HIS A 119 -10.44 5.55 2.05
C HIS A 119 -9.83 6.55 3.02
N PHE A 120 -10.15 6.42 4.29
CA PHE A 120 -9.64 7.26 5.37
C PHE A 120 -8.57 6.51 6.17
N ARG A 121 -7.30 6.72 5.79
CA ARG A 121 -6.16 6.14 6.50
C ARG A 121 -5.68 7.08 7.60
N ALA A 122 -5.89 6.71 8.83
CA ALA A 122 -5.40 7.43 10.01
C ALA A 122 -4.20 6.74 10.65
N GLY A 123 -4.21 5.43 10.74
CA GLY A 123 -3.18 4.49 11.24
C GLY A 123 -1.88 5.08 11.76
N ASP A 124 -0.82 4.57 11.24
CA ASP A 124 0.55 5.00 11.52
C ASP A 124 0.79 6.51 11.25
N ARG A 125 -0.02 7.14 10.40
CA ARG A 125 0.12 8.57 10.09
C ARG A 125 -0.15 9.49 11.27
N LEU A 126 -0.93 9.08 12.24
CA LEU A 126 -1.09 9.82 13.50
C LEU A 126 0.26 10.06 14.22
N PHE A 127 1.26 9.25 13.94
CA PHE A 127 2.55 9.28 14.61
C PHE A 127 3.64 10.03 13.82
N TYR A 128 3.58 9.95 12.48
CA TYR A 128 4.70 10.38 11.62
C TYR A 128 4.55 11.78 11.04
N SER A 129 3.34 12.35 10.99
CA SER A 129 3.18 13.65 10.35
C SER A 129 2.95 14.77 11.37
N ASN A 130 3.74 15.82 11.26
CA ASN A 130 3.40 17.13 11.83
C ASN A 130 2.16 17.75 11.15
N GLU A 131 1.66 17.10 10.10
CA GLU A 131 0.56 17.51 9.24
C GLU A 131 -0.81 17.07 9.77
N PHE A 132 -0.85 16.18 10.78
CA PHE A 132 -2.07 15.82 11.48
C PHE A 132 -2.44 16.87 12.52
N ASP A 133 -2.71 18.05 12.08
CA ASP A 133 -3.69 18.89 12.72
C ASP A 133 -5.06 18.39 12.21
N SER A 134 -5.64 17.49 13.00
CA SER A 134 -6.72 16.58 12.57
C SER A 134 -8.00 17.25 12.07
N LYS A 135 -8.26 18.47 12.50
CA LYS A 135 -9.46 19.24 12.09
C LYS A 135 -9.53 19.57 10.59
N PRO A 136 -8.46 20.07 9.93
CA PRO A 136 -8.54 20.41 8.52
C PRO A 136 -8.77 19.21 7.61
N GLN A 137 -8.31 18.03 8.00
CA GLN A 137 -8.41 16.86 7.11
C GLN A 137 -9.80 16.25 7.11
N ALA A 138 -10.44 16.07 8.28
CA ALA A 138 -11.81 15.57 8.33
C ALA A 138 -12.76 16.51 7.58
N HIS A 139 -12.57 17.82 7.72
CA HIS A 139 -13.38 18.82 7.01
C HIS A 139 -13.16 18.79 5.50
N ASN A 140 -11.92 18.56 5.05
CA ASN A 140 -11.62 18.41 3.63
C ASN A 140 -12.29 17.17 3.03
N PHE A 141 -12.37 16.06 3.77
CA PHE A 141 -13.07 14.86 3.32
C PHE A 141 -14.58 15.09 3.24
N ILE A 142 -15.18 15.75 4.22
CA ILE A 142 -16.61 16.11 4.20
C ILE A 142 -16.90 16.99 2.97
N ASN A 143 -16.14 18.06 2.78
CA ASN A 143 -16.31 18.95 1.63
C ASN A 143 -16.09 18.23 0.29
N ALA A 144 -15.20 17.23 0.24
CA ALA A 144 -15.00 16.44 -0.96
C ALA A 144 -16.19 15.51 -1.24
N ILE A 145 -16.72 14.84 -0.21
CA ILE A 145 -17.87 13.94 -0.32
C ILE A 145 -19.11 14.69 -0.84
N GLU A 146 -19.35 15.91 -0.35
CA GLU A 146 -20.47 16.74 -0.77
C GLU A 146 -20.48 17.12 -2.26
N GLN A 147 -19.36 16.95 -2.95
CA GLN A 147 -19.23 17.23 -4.39
C GLN A 147 -19.68 16.05 -5.27
N PHE A 148 -19.98 14.89 -4.68
CA PHE A 148 -20.37 13.70 -5.42
C PHE A 148 -21.82 13.33 -5.11
N ASP A 149 -22.52 12.90 -6.14
CA ASP A 149 -23.81 12.23 -6.01
C ASP A 149 -23.58 10.72 -5.94
N PHE A 150 -24.13 10.05 -4.90
CA PHE A 150 -23.90 8.62 -4.68
C PHE A 150 -25.09 7.98 -3.94
N ASP A 151 -25.27 6.67 -4.15
CA ASP A 151 -26.31 5.88 -3.47
C ASP A 151 -25.87 5.47 -2.07
N LYS A 152 -24.60 5.05 -1.93
CA LYS A 152 -24.00 4.63 -0.66
C LYS A 152 -22.60 5.19 -0.48
N LEU A 153 -22.28 5.57 0.74
CA LEU A 153 -20.92 5.88 1.17
C LEU A 153 -20.32 4.69 1.92
N HIS A 154 -19.25 4.13 1.36
CA HIS A 154 -18.43 3.12 2.03
C HIS A 154 -17.18 3.78 2.61
N ILE A 155 -17.01 3.70 3.93
CA ILE A 155 -15.81 4.21 4.59
C ILE A 155 -14.89 3.03 4.89
N VAL A 156 -13.73 3.02 4.23
CA VAL A 156 -12.64 2.08 4.48
C VAL A 156 -11.60 2.79 5.34
N THR A 157 -11.43 2.35 6.56
CA THR A 157 -10.53 2.99 7.51
C THR A 157 -9.92 1.98 8.48
N ASP A 158 -8.76 2.29 9.01
CA ASP A 158 -8.13 1.60 10.13
C ASP A 158 -8.55 2.20 11.50
N MET A 159 -9.38 3.23 11.50
CA MET A 159 -9.89 3.92 12.69
C MET A 159 -10.79 3.11 13.63
N PRO A 160 -11.68 2.19 13.16
CA PRO A 160 -12.54 1.43 14.08
C PRO A 160 -11.80 0.64 15.14
N ILE A 161 -10.55 0.26 14.85
CA ILE A 161 -9.68 -0.44 15.79
C ILE A 161 -9.30 0.47 16.98
N TRP A 162 -9.46 1.78 16.83
CA TRP A 162 -8.92 2.80 17.71
C TRP A 162 -9.99 3.60 18.45
N LYS A 163 -11.23 3.31 18.19
CA LYS A 163 -12.34 3.94 18.90
C LYS A 163 -12.29 3.52 20.37
N ASN A 164 -12.17 4.49 21.26
CA ASN A 164 -11.99 4.32 22.70
C ASN A 164 -10.63 3.71 23.14
N ILE A 165 -9.63 3.75 22.27
CA ILE A 165 -8.29 3.28 22.62
C ILE A 165 -7.49 4.36 23.35
N THR A 166 -6.64 3.96 24.28
CA THR A 166 -5.64 4.80 24.92
C THR A 166 -4.32 4.79 24.15
N VAL A 167 -3.42 5.74 24.44
CA VAL A 167 -2.07 5.73 23.85
C VAL A 167 -1.31 4.47 24.27
N GLU A 168 -1.47 4.02 25.49
CA GLU A 168 -0.84 2.80 26.03
C GLU A 168 -1.33 1.54 25.30
N GLU A 169 -2.63 1.43 25.06
CA GLU A 169 -3.21 0.33 24.28
C GLU A 169 -2.74 0.35 22.84
N LEU A 170 -2.63 1.54 22.24
CA LEU A 170 -2.09 1.71 20.91
C LEU A 170 -0.64 1.26 20.80
N GLU A 171 0.20 1.60 21.77
CA GLU A 171 1.59 1.14 21.83
C GLU A 171 1.71 -0.37 22.05
N SER A 172 0.75 -0.97 22.77
CA SER A 172 0.69 -2.42 22.97
C SER A 172 0.25 -3.19 21.73
N MET A 173 -0.38 -2.53 20.76
CA MET A 173 -0.77 -3.16 19.52
C MET A 173 0.46 -3.61 18.73
N LYS A 174 0.34 -4.76 18.04
CA LYS A 174 1.41 -5.41 17.26
C LYS A 174 2.02 -4.56 16.14
N PHE A 175 1.63 -3.31 16.00
CA PHE A 175 2.18 -2.38 15.02
C PHE A 175 3.55 -1.82 15.42
N HIS A 176 4.05 -2.14 16.60
CA HIS A 176 5.37 -1.72 17.11
C HIS A 176 5.65 -0.23 16.90
N VAL A 177 4.67 0.59 17.19
CA VAL A 177 4.83 2.03 17.10
C VAL A 177 5.14 2.57 18.49
N ASP A 178 6.41 2.81 18.76
CA ASP A 178 6.80 3.60 19.91
C ASP A 178 6.41 5.06 19.69
N VAL A 179 5.42 5.54 20.41
CA VAL A 179 5.06 6.95 20.38
C VAL A 179 6.08 7.75 21.18
N PRO A 180 6.91 8.60 20.54
CA PRO A 180 7.87 9.42 21.25
C PRO A 180 7.18 10.25 22.33
N ALA A 181 7.76 10.32 23.53
CA ALA A 181 7.18 10.98 24.70
C ALA A 181 6.71 12.43 24.40
N ASN A 182 7.45 13.15 23.57
CA ASN A 182 7.11 14.51 23.16
C ASN A 182 5.92 14.60 22.19
N LYS A 183 5.46 13.47 21.62
CA LYS A 183 4.31 13.39 20.71
C LYS A 183 3.04 12.83 21.37
N ARG A 184 3.15 12.22 22.57
CA ARG A 184 2.02 11.54 23.24
C ARG A 184 0.79 12.46 23.41
N VAL A 185 1.00 13.70 23.88
CA VAL A 185 -0.09 14.67 24.07
C VAL A 185 -0.78 15.00 22.75
N LYS A 186 -0.03 15.10 21.64
CA LYS A 186 -0.60 15.39 20.34
C LYS A 186 -1.41 14.21 19.80
N VAL A 187 -0.90 13.00 19.98
CA VAL A 187 -1.58 11.76 19.59
C VAL A 187 -2.88 11.60 20.38
N GLN A 188 -2.85 11.81 21.70
CA GLN A 188 -4.05 11.74 22.54
C GLN A 188 -5.13 12.74 22.07
N LYS A 189 -4.76 13.99 21.79
CA LYS A 189 -5.70 14.98 21.25
C LYS A 189 -6.33 14.56 19.93
N SER A 190 -5.58 13.87 19.07
CA SER A 190 -6.12 13.34 17.82
C SER A 190 -7.11 12.21 18.07
N ILE A 191 -6.79 11.29 18.98
CA ILE A 191 -7.69 10.21 19.39
C ILE A 191 -8.99 10.79 19.98
N ASP A 192 -8.88 11.76 20.88
CA ASP A 192 -10.02 12.41 21.54
C ASP A 192 -10.93 13.11 20.49
N TYR A 193 -10.33 13.75 19.49
CA TYR A 193 -11.09 14.36 18.42
C TYR A 193 -11.89 13.32 17.61
N PHE A 194 -11.24 12.21 17.21
CA PHE A 194 -11.94 11.15 16.47
C PHE A 194 -13.02 10.45 17.29
N ASN A 195 -12.86 10.37 18.60
CA ASN A 195 -13.90 9.81 19.47
C ASN A 195 -15.09 10.77 19.65
N SER A 196 -14.93 12.05 19.29
CA SER A 196 -15.98 13.08 19.45
C SER A 196 -16.90 13.22 18.23
N ILE A 197 -16.52 12.62 17.10
CA ILE A 197 -17.31 12.59 15.85
C ILE A 197 -17.93 11.23 15.61
#